data_844797056a16dbb40b8e67dd4f01ffa6
#
_entry.id   844797056a16dbb40b8e67dd4f01ffa6
#
_cell.length_a   1.000
_cell.length_b   1.000
_cell.length_c   1.000
_cell.angle_alpha   90.00
_cell.angle_beta   90.00
_cell.angle_gamma   90.00
#
_symmetry.space_group_name_H-M   'P 1'
#
loop_
_entity.id
_entity.type
_entity.pdbx_description
1 polymer ?
#
loop_
_entity_poly.entity_id
_entity_poly.type
_entity_poly.pdbx_seq_one_letter_code
_entity_poly.pdbx_strand_id
1 'polypeptide(L)'
;SFKPYPHCRILHALIGKLGDIMDEHSLTVPEIEGIKIYVEGFAEQPVWLNRRIEQAHDAQFSIAHGIAVAAHRPKPGRDWMDPALIHSDSVMGLMERVTHAVHPDYVKLLSEQGASRPARLEIRARGQVFEGEQRYPKGSRSPDPASFMSDDELVAKFHSNVEGLLPKGAAER
;
A
#
# COMPACT_ATOMS: atom_id res chain seq x y z
N SER A 1 -8.29 -14.60 3.09
CA SER A 1 -8.06 -13.24 2.58
C SER A 1 -7.01 -13.24 1.47
N PHE A 2 -7.15 -12.32 0.53
CA PHE A 2 -6.24 -12.14 -0.58
C PHE A 2 -5.42 -10.86 -0.39
N LYS A 3 -4.22 -10.81 -0.95
CA LYS A 3 -3.37 -9.61 -0.94
C LYS A 3 -3.43 -8.94 -2.31
N PRO A 4 -4.06 -7.77 -2.47
CA PRO A 4 -3.99 -7.04 -3.73
C PRO A 4 -2.58 -6.54 -4.04
N TYR A 5 -1.79 -6.18 -3.02
CA TYR A 5 -0.45 -5.62 -3.18
C TYR A 5 0.63 -6.58 -2.67
N PRO A 6 1.83 -6.65 -3.29
CA PRO A 6 2.96 -7.47 -2.83
C PRO A 6 3.71 -6.82 -1.67
N HIS A 7 2.98 -6.45 -0.63
CA HIS A 7 3.48 -5.81 0.59
C HIS A 7 2.91 -6.48 1.84
N CYS A 8 3.39 -6.11 3.02
CA CYS A 8 2.78 -6.55 4.25
C CYS A 8 1.35 -5.99 4.38
N ARG A 9 0.45 -6.79 4.91
CA ARG A 9 -0.98 -6.46 5.03
C ARG A 9 -1.26 -5.21 5.84
N ILE A 10 -0.43 -4.87 6.81
CA ILE A 10 -0.62 -3.65 7.63
C ILE A 10 -0.66 -2.36 6.81
N LEU A 11 -0.06 -2.36 5.60
CA LEU A 11 -0.08 -1.20 4.70
C LEU A 11 -1.21 -1.23 3.66
N HIS A 12 -1.94 -2.34 3.51
CA HIS A 12 -2.88 -2.45 2.39
C HIS A 12 -4.00 -1.42 2.43
N ALA A 13 -4.51 -1.08 3.63
CA ALA A 13 -5.51 -0.02 3.77
C ALA A 13 -4.93 1.36 3.41
N LEU A 14 -3.68 1.64 3.84
CA LEU A 14 -2.99 2.88 3.49
C LEU A 14 -2.73 2.98 1.99
N ILE A 15 -2.25 1.91 1.36
CA ILE A 15 -1.97 1.87 -0.09
C ILE A 15 -3.25 2.11 -0.89
N GLY A 16 -4.34 1.46 -0.51
CA GLY A 16 -5.64 1.67 -1.16
C GLY A 16 -6.10 3.12 -1.01
N LYS A 17 -6.11 3.64 0.21
CA LYS A 17 -6.58 5.00 0.48
C LYS A 17 -5.68 6.08 -0.13
N LEU A 18 -4.36 5.85 -0.18
CA LEU A 18 -3.42 6.71 -0.92
C LEU A 18 -3.83 6.81 -2.39
N GLY A 19 -4.11 5.66 -3.00
CA GLY A 19 -4.58 5.59 -4.37
C GLY A 19 -5.87 6.37 -4.59
N ASP A 20 -6.88 6.16 -3.74
CA ASP A 20 -8.17 6.86 -3.82
C ASP A 20 -7.99 8.39 -3.79
N ILE A 21 -7.20 8.90 -2.82
CA ILE A 21 -6.96 10.34 -2.68
C ILE A 21 -6.20 10.89 -3.89
N MET A 22 -5.19 10.18 -4.37
CA MET A 22 -4.43 10.62 -5.55
C MET A 22 -5.32 10.68 -6.79
N ASP A 23 -6.22 9.71 -6.98
CA ASP A 23 -7.14 9.68 -8.10
C ASP A 23 -8.21 10.79 -7.98
N GLU A 24 -8.84 10.94 -6.82
CA GLU A 24 -9.88 11.94 -6.55
C GLU A 24 -9.38 13.37 -6.80
N HIS A 25 -8.15 13.65 -6.39
CA HIS A 25 -7.57 15.00 -6.50
C HIS A 25 -6.56 15.15 -7.64
N SER A 26 -6.40 14.12 -8.48
CA SER A 26 -5.45 14.10 -9.59
C SER A 26 -4.03 14.51 -9.16
N LEU A 27 -3.59 13.97 -8.00
CA LEU A 27 -2.25 14.26 -7.47
C LEU A 27 -1.18 13.44 -8.18
N THR A 28 -0.06 14.08 -8.45
CA THR A 28 1.14 13.45 -9.01
C THR A 28 2.28 13.43 -7.99
N VAL A 29 3.21 12.49 -8.12
CA VAL A 29 4.33 12.34 -7.18
C VAL A 29 5.15 13.64 -7.00
N PRO A 30 5.49 14.41 -8.07
CA PRO A 30 6.22 15.65 -7.91
C PRO A 30 5.52 16.71 -7.06
N GLU A 31 4.20 16.68 -6.97
CA GLU A 31 3.42 17.64 -6.19
C GLU A 31 3.36 17.29 -4.70
N ILE A 32 3.71 16.05 -4.34
CA ILE A 32 3.65 15.59 -2.94
C ILE A 32 4.83 16.18 -2.15
N GLU A 33 4.53 17.05 -1.22
CA GLU A 33 5.47 17.68 -0.31
C GLU A 33 5.81 16.77 0.89
N GLY A 34 4.89 15.91 1.30
CA GLY A 34 5.06 14.94 2.36
C GLY A 34 3.82 14.09 2.59
N ILE A 35 4.01 12.92 3.17
CA ILE A 35 2.93 12.01 3.55
C ILE A 35 3.11 11.64 5.02
N LYS A 36 2.05 11.83 5.82
CA LYS A 36 2.00 11.32 7.17
C LYS A 36 0.98 10.19 7.24
N ILE A 37 1.41 9.06 7.79
CA ILE A 37 0.56 7.88 7.91
C ILE A 37 0.37 7.49 9.37
N TYR A 38 -0.79 6.91 9.66
CA TYR A 38 -1.13 6.38 10.98
C TYR A 38 -1.41 4.88 10.81
N VAL A 39 -0.67 4.08 11.54
CA VAL A 39 -0.68 2.62 11.46
C VAL A 39 -0.89 1.98 12.83
N GLU A 40 -1.16 0.69 12.85
CA GLU A 40 -1.19 -0.07 14.10
C GLU A 40 0.18 -0.06 14.81
N GLY A 41 0.20 -0.03 16.15
CA GLY A 41 1.43 0.09 16.94
C GLY A 41 2.42 -1.06 16.75
N PHE A 42 1.99 -2.18 16.20
CA PHE A 42 2.88 -3.28 15.80
C PHE A 42 3.94 -2.83 14.77
N ALA A 43 3.66 -1.78 14.02
CA ALA A 43 4.56 -1.22 13.02
C ALA A 43 5.77 -0.46 13.62
N GLU A 44 5.81 -0.24 14.93
CA GLU A 44 6.93 0.41 15.64
C GLU A 44 8.19 -0.48 15.78
N GLN A 45 8.30 -1.56 15.02
CA GLN A 45 9.44 -2.46 15.05
C GLN A 45 10.45 -2.14 13.94
N PRO A 46 11.76 -2.42 14.16
CA PRO A 46 12.84 -2.03 13.22
C PRO A 46 12.62 -2.48 11.77
N VAL A 47 12.03 -3.66 11.55
CA VAL A 47 11.79 -4.20 10.21
C VAL A 47 10.83 -3.31 9.39
N TRP A 48 9.85 -2.68 10.06
CA TRP A 48 8.88 -1.79 9.42
C TRP A 48 9.42 -0.39 9.21
N LEU A 49 10.36 0.02 10.04
CA LEU A 49 10.95 1.37 10.03
C LEU A 49 12.24 1.45 9.21
N ASN A 50 12.67 0.32 8.61
CA ASN A 50 13.86 0.25 7.80
C ASN A 50 13.75 1.18 6.58
N ARG A 51 14.71 2.10 6.44
CA ARG A 51 14.84 3.01 5.27
C ARG A 51 16.02 2.66 4.39
N ARG A 52 16.82 1.66 4.80
CA ARG A 52 17.93 1.15 4.01
C ARG A 52 17.45 -0.02 3.17
N ILE A 53 17.11 0.28 1.93
CA ILE A 53 16.52 -0.68 0.99
C ILE A 53 17.66 -1.28 0.14
N GLU A 54 18.14 -2.44 0.52
CA GLU A 54 19.22 -3.15 -0.19
C GLU A 54 18.67 -4.32 -1.01
N GLN A 55 17.59 -4.94 -0.53
CA GLN A 55 17.03 -6.15 -1.13
C GLN A 55 15.50 -6.05 -1.23
N ALA A 56 14.91 -6.88 -2.06
CA ALA A 56 13.46 -6.91 -2.27
C ALA A 56 12.65 -7.11 -0.98
N HIS A 57 13.16 -7.88 -0.01
CA HIS A 57 12.46 -8.06 1.26
C HIS A 57 12.45 -6.78 2.12
N ASP A 58 13.49 -5.94 2.04
CA ASP A 58 13.48 -4.64 2.72
C ASP A 58 12.34 -3.78 2.15
N ALA A 59 12.23 -3.72 0.82
CA ALA A 59 11.15 -3.02 0.13
C ALA A 59 9.76 -3.57 0.50
N GLN A 60 9.63 -4.88 0.72
CA GLN A 60 8.38 -5.53 1.05
C GLN A 60 7.85 -5.18 2.44
N PHE A 61 8.73 -4.82 3.38
CA PHE A 61 8.35 -4.57 4.77
C PHE A 61 8.50 -3.09 5.18
N SER A 62 9.38 -2.33 4.57
CA SER A 62 9.54 -0.90 4.88
C SER A 62 8.25 -0.11 4.64
N ILE A 63 7.72 0.51 5.68
CA ILE A 63 6.49 1.30 5.62
C ILE A 63 6.68 2.51 4.69
N ALA A 64 7.71 3.32 4.96
CA ALA A 64 7.94 4.55 4.21
C ALA A 64 8.21 4.27 2.73
N HIS A 65 9.01 3.23 2.44
CA HIS A 65 9.29 2.80 1.08
C HIS A 65 8.04 2.27 0.37
N GLY A 66 7.24 1.41 1.04
CA GLY A 66 6.01 0.85 0.47
C GLY A 66 4.99 1.93 0.09
N ILE A 67 4.87 2.99 0.89
CA ILE A 67 4.03 4.16 0.59
C ILE A 67 4.60 4.95 -0.59
N ALA A 68 5.92 5.14 -0.64
CA ALA A 68 6.57 5.84 -1.75
C ALA A 68 6.40 5.08 -3.08
N VAL A 69 6.58 3.76 -3.09
CA VAL A 69 6.31 2.92 -4.27
C VAL A 69 4.84 3.00 -4.67
N ALA A 70 3.91 2.91 -3.71
CA ALA A 70 2.48 2.98 -3.97
C ALA A 70 2.06 4.29 -4.66
N ALA A 71 2.66 5.42 -4.27
CA ALA A 71 2.41 6.73 -4.89
C ALA A 71 2.80 6.77 -6.37
N HIS A 72 3.77 5.96 -6.81
CA HIS A 72 4.17 5.84 -8.22
C HIS A 72 3.23 4.95 -9.05
N ARG A 73 2.22 4.33 -8.41
CA ARG A 73 1.13 3.58 -9.08
C ARG A 73 1.61 2.41 -9.97
N PRO A 74 2.64 1.64 -9.60
CA PRO A 74 3.01 0.47 -10.39
C PRO A 74 1.86 -0.54 -10.40
N LYS A 75 1.79 -1.35 -11.45
CA LYS A 75 0.86 -2.48 -11.51
C LYS A 75 1.17 -3.44 -10.35
N PRO A 76 0.18 -3.80 -9.50
CA PRO A 76 0.41 -4.74 -8.42
C PRO A 76 0.89 -6.10 -8.94
N GLY A 77 2.06 -6.56 -8.47
CA GLY A 77 2.70 -7.77 -8.95
C GLY A 77 4.20 -7.56 -9.09
N ARG A 78 4.79 -8.07 -10.18
CA ARG A 78 6.23 -7.97 -10.42
C ARG A 78 6.73 -6.54 -10.55
N ASP A 79 5.96 -5.69 -11.21
CA ASP A 79 6.34 -4.29 -11.44
C ASP A 79 6.55 -3.52 -10.14
N TRP A 80 5.83 -3.93 -9.07
CA TRP A 80 5.98 -3.34 -7.74
C TRP A 80 7.37 -3.58 -7.13
N MET A 81 8.02 -4.69 -7.49
CA MET A 81 9.33 -5.10 -7.00
C MET A 81 10.43 -4.95 -8.04
N ASP A 82 10.16 -4.21 -9.13
CA ASP A 82 11.17 -3.92 -10.14
C ASP A 82 12.33 -3.16 -9.50
N PRO A 83 13.58 -3.67 -9.57
CA PRO A 83 14.75 -2.98 -9.03
C PRO A 83 14.93 -1.57 -9.54
N ALA A 84 14.57 -1.29 -10.80
CA ALA A 84 14.63 0.05 -11.38
C ALA A 84 13.63 1.02 -10.72
N LEU A 85 12.48 0.53 -10.26
CA LEU A 85 11.50 1.33 -9.53
C LEU A 85 11.91 1.50 -8.07
N ILE A 86 12.13 0.38 -7.35
CA ILE A 86 12.33 0.41 -5.89
C ILE A 86 13.58 1.17 -5.45
N HIS A 87 14.57 1.31 -6.34
CA HIS A 87 15.80 2.08 -6.09
C HIS A 87 15.83 3.41 -6.86
N SER A 88 14.74 3.81 -7.52
CA SER A 88 14.73 5.08 -8.24
C SER A 88 14.86 6.27 -7.29
N ASP A 89 15.54 7.32 -7.74
CA ASP A 89 15.69 8.57 -6.98
C ASP A 89 14.33 9.17 -6.58
N SER A 90 13.32 9.00 -7.42
CA SER A 90 11.96 9.49 -7.17
C SER A 90 11.31 8.74 -6.00
N VAL A 91 11.40 7.40 -5.95
CA VAL A 91 10.89 6.59 -4.84
C VAL A 91 11.67 6.87 -3.57
N MET A 92 13.00 6.86 -3.64
CA MET A 92 13.85 7.10 -2.47
C MET A 92 13.65 8.52 -1.92
N GLY A 93 13.56 9.52 -2.79
CA GLY A 93 13.31 10.91 -2.39
C GLY A 93 11.91 11.12 -1.78
N LEU A 94 10.88 10.40 -2.24
CA LEU A 94 9.57 10.45 -1.61
C LEU A 94 9.57 9.69 -0.28
N MET A 95 10.26 8.57 -0.17
CA MET A 95 10.40 7.81 1.08
C MET A 95 10.90 8.68 2.23
N GLU A 96 11.86 9.60 1.98
CA GLU A 96 12.37 10.51 3.01
C GLU A 96 11.32 11.50 3.52
N ARG A 97 10.26 11.74 2.76
CA ARG A 97 9.14 12.63 3.09
C ARG A 97 7.93 11.90 3.69
N VAL A 98 8.03 10.58 3.88
CA VAL A 98 7.00 9.78 4.56
C VAL A 98 7.32 9.72 6.05
N THR A 99 6.38 10.14 6.88
CA THR A 99 6.42 10.03 8.34
C THR A 99 5.30 9.14 8.83
N HIS A 100 5.45 8.55 10.02
CA HIS A 100 4.43 7.69 10.59
C HIS A 100 4.12 8.08 12.04
N ALA A 101 2.95 7.65 12.50
CA ALA A 101 2.53 7.67 13.90
C ALA A 101 1.62 6.45 14.16
N VAL A 102 1.45 6.11 15.43
CA VAL A 102 0.49 5.09 15.82
C VAL A 102 -0.93 5.64 15.65
N HIS A 103 -1.82 4.86 15.04
CA HIS A 103 -3.22 5.24 14.92
C HIS A 103 -3.88 5.28 16.30
N PRO A 104 -4.51 6.40 16.69
CA PRO A 104 -4.98 6.59 18.07
C PRO A 104 -5.97 5.53 18.53
N ASP A 105 -6.83 5.06 17.63
CA ASP A 105 -7.89 4.11 17.93
C ASP A 105 -7.55 2.65 17.56
N TYR A 106 -6.29 2.32 17.18
CA TYR A 106 -6.00 1.01 16.62
C TYR A 106 -6.33 -0.16 17.56
N VAL A 107 -6.03 -0.03 18.85
CA VAL A 107 -6.30 -1.06 19.87
C VAL A 107 -7.80 -1.29 20.02
N LYS A 108 -8.57 -0.20 20.09
CA LYS A 108 -10.03 -0.24 20.19
C LYS A 108 -10.63 -0.92 18.95
N LEU A 109 -10.28 -0.44 17.76
CA LEU A 109 -10.83 -0.94 16.51
C LEU A 109 -10.47 -2.40 16.24
N LEU A 110 -9.25 -2.81 16.60
CA LEU A 110 -8.82 -4.21 16.49
C LEU A 110 -9.51 -5.11 17.49
N SER A 111 -9.76 -4.65 18.73
CA SER A 111 -10.48 -5.41 19.75
C SER A 111 -11.97 -5.58 19.42
N GLU A 112 -12.59 -4.58 18.78
CA GLU A 112 -13.97 -4.67 18.30
C GLU A 112 -14.13 -5.67 17.15
N GLN A 113 -13.16 -5.72 16.23
CA GLN A 113 -13.20 -6.55 15.04
C GLN A 113 -11.79 -6.93 14.58
N GLY A 114 -11.46 -8.23 14.71
CA GLY A 114 -10.13 -8.78 14.39
C GLY A 114 -9.69 -8.61 12.93
N ALA A 115 -10.61 -8.29 12.00
CA ALA A 115 -10.28 -7.96 10.62
C ALA A 115 -9.83 -6.49 10.44
N SER A 116 -10.00 -5.65 11.46
CA SER A 116 -9.58 -4.23 11.40
C SER A 116 -8.07 -4.13 11.20
N ARG A 117 -7.69 -3.22 10.32
CA ARG A 117 -6.32 -2.72 10.13
C ARG A 117 -6.44 -1.23 9.89
N PRO A 118 -6.82 -0.46 10.93
CA PRO A 118 -7.14 0.95 10.77
C PRO A 118 -5.92 1.70 10.24
N ALA A 119 -6.17 2.52 9.26
CA ALA A 119 -5.17 3.27 8.55
C ALA A 119 -5.73 4.65 8.21
N ARG A 120 -5.00 5.69 8.59
CA ARG A 120 -5.26 7.08 8.20
C ARG A 120 -4.01 7.65 7.55
N LEU A 121 -4.18 8.50 6.55
CA LEU A 121 -3.08 9.23 5.96
C LEU A 121 -3.44 10.67 5.67
N GLU A 122 -2.42 11.52 5.65
CA GLU A 122 -2.45 12.92 5.31
C GLU A 122 -1.39 13.15 4.22
N ILE A 123 -1.82 13.62 3.04
CA ILE A 123 -0.93 13.97 1.94
C ILE A 123 -0.86 15.48 1.87
N ARG A 124 0.32 16.05 2.08
CA ARG A 124 0.56 17.47 1.85
C ARG A 124 1.03 17.69 0.41
N ALA A 125 0.25 18.44 -0.35
CA ALA A 125 0.52 18.77 -1.75
C ALA A 125 -0.19 20.08 -2.11
N ARG A 126 0.38 20.88 -3.00
CA ARG A 126 -0.21 22.14 -3.48
C ARG A 126 -0.56 23.11 -2.35
N GLY A 127 0.22 23.12 -1.26
CA GLY A 127 -0.06 23.94 -0.06
C GLY A 127 -1.32 23.53 0.73
N GLN A 128 -1.88 22.36 0.47
CA GLN A 128 -3.06 21.81 1.14
C GLN A 128 -2.76 20.45 1.75
N VAL A 129 -3.66 19.98 2.62
CA VAL A 129 -3.63 18.62 3.18
C VAL A 129 -4.85 17.86 2.70
N PHE A 130 -4.61 16.73 2.07
CA PHE A 130 -5.62 15.76 1.66
C PHE A 130 -5.56 14.59 2.63
N GLU A 131 -6.68 14.22 3.23
CA GLU A 131 -6.69 13.16 4.24
C GLU A 131 -7.76 12.10 3.97
N GLY A 132 -7.51 10.90 4.46
CA GLY A 132 -8.48 9.82 4.39
C GLY A 132 -8.15 8.70 5.37
N GLU A 133 -9.19 7.95 5.69
CA GLU A 133 -9.12 6.84 6.62
C GLU A 133 -9.80 5.60 6.03
N GLN A 134 -9.28 4.44 6.37
CA GLN A 134 -9.87 3.16 5.98
C GLN A 134 -9.64 2.13 7.09
N ARG A 135 -10.72 1.46 7.52
CA ARG A 135 -10.66 0.46 8.58
C ARG A 135 -10.28 -0.93 8.07
N TYR A 136 -10.78 -1.31 6.91
CA TYR A 136 -10.62 -2.67 6.39
C TYR A 136 -9.87 -2.64 5.06
N PRO A 137 -8.70 -3.29 4.97
CA PRO A 137 -7.97 -3.35 3.71
C PRO A 137 -8.70 -4.22 2.69
N LYS A 138 -8.62 -3.86 1.41
CA LYS A 138 -9.13 -4.66 0.29
C LYS A 138 -8.54 -6.08 0.33
N GLY A 139 -9.33 -7.06 -0.03
CA GLY A 139 -9.01 -8.50 0.05
C GLY A 139 -9.17 -9.09 1.45
N SER A 140 -9.69 -8.34 2.42
CA SER A 140 -10.05 -8.84 3.76
C SER A 140 -11.45 -9.44 3.76
N ARG A 141 -11.64 -10.47 4.58
CA ARG A 141 -12.97 -10.89 4.98
C ARG A 141 -13.34 -10.10 6.23
N SER A 142 -14.13 -9.07 6.07
CA SER A 142 -14.56 -8.15 7.12
C SER A 142 -16.09 -7.99 7.11
N PRO A 143 -16.67 -7.28 8.09
CA PRO A 143 -18.09 -6.93 8.04
C PRO A 143 -18.46 -5.98 6.88
N ASP A 144 -17.48 -5.30 6.28
CA ASP A 144 -17.69 -4.40 5.15
C ASP A 144 -17.48 -5.15 3.83
N PRO A 145 -18.54 -5.40 3.03
CA PRO A 145 -18.43 -6.06 1.73
C PRO A 145 -17.52 -5.34 0.73
N ALA A 146 -17.36 -4.02 0.84
CA ALA A 146 -16.47 -3.25 -0.03
C ALA A 146 -15.00 -3.66 0.11
N SER A 147 -14.62 -4.28 1.24
CA SER A 147 -13.29 -4.84 1.43
C SER A 147 -13.04 -6.15 0.66
N PHE A 148 -14.08 -6.80 0.11
CA PHE A 148 -13.92 -8.07 -0.58
C PHE A 148 -13.36 -7.84 -1.99
N MET A 149 -12.54 -8.77 -2.45
CA MET A 149 -12.21 -8.86 -3.88
C MET A 149 -13.28 -9.66 -4.59
N SER A 150 -13.72 -9.17 -5.73
CA SER A 150 -14.60 -9.91 -6.63
C SER A 150 -13.86 -11.05 -7.33
N ASP A 151 -14.58 -11.98 -7.90
CA ASP A 151 -14.00 -13.06 -8.71
C ASP A 151 -13.23 -12.49 -9.92
N ASP A 152 -13.76 -11.45 -10.56
CA ASP A 152 -13.07 -10.78 -11.67
C ASP A 152 -11.75 -10.14 -11.23
N GLU A 153 -11.70 -9.50 -10.06
CA GLU A 153 -10.45 -8.95 -9.50
C GLU A 153 -9.44 -10.07 -9.19
N LEU A 154 -9.90 -11.22 -8.72
CA LEU A 154 -9.04 -12.37 -8.45
C LEU A 154 -8.50 -13.00 -9.74
N VAL A 155 -9.35 -13.15 -10.75
CA VAL A 155 -8.97 -13.64 -12.09
C VAL A 155 -7.97 -12.67 -12.73
N ALA A 156 -8.26 -11.36 -12.71
CA ALA A 156 -7.34 -10.35 -13.23
C ALA A 156 -5.98 -10.37 -12.54
N LYS A 157 -5.97 -10.54 -11.22
CA LYS A 157 -4.73 -10.71 -10.44
C LYS A 157 -3.97 -11.96 -10.86
N PHE A 158 -4.65 -13.09 -11.03
CA PHE A 158 -4.01 -14.33 -11.49
C PHE A 158 -3.35 -14.12 -12.87
N HIS A 159 -4.10 -13.61 -13.85
CA HIS A 159 -3.56 -13.34 -15.19
C HIS A 159 -2.36 -12.41 -15.15
N SER A 160 -2.44 -11.32 -14.38
CA SER A 160 -1.32 -10.39 -14.19
C SER A 160 -0.06 -11.07 -13.63
N ASN A 161 -0.22 -12.00 -12.68
CA ASN A 161 0.91 -12.67 -12.04
C ASN A 161 1.59 -13.71 -12.97
N VAL A 162 0.83 -14.32 -13.88
CA VAL A 162 1.35 -15.36 -14.79
C VAL A 162 1.72 -14.83 -16.19
N GLU A 163 1.43 -13.57 -16.45
CA GLU A 163 1.75 -12.91 -17.72
C GLU A 163 3.23 -13.02 -18.06
N GLY A 164 3.53 -13.58 -19.24
CA GLY A 164 4.89 -13.85 -19.70
C GLY A 164 5.62 -15.00 -18.98
N LEU A 165 4.98 -15.69 -18.03
CA LEU A 165 5.52 -16.88 -17.37
C LEU A 165 4.92 -18.18 -17.92
N LEU A 166 3.67 -18.14 -18.31
CA LEU A 166 2.99 -19.29 -18.89
C LEU A 166 2.91 -19.19 -20.42
N PRO A 167 2.92 -20.33 -21.14
CA PRO A 167 2.61 -20.35 -22.57
C PRO A 167 1.24 -19.71 -22.83
N LYS A 168 1.09 -19.10 -24.02
CA LYS A 168 -0.18 -18.51 -24.46
C LYS A 168 -1.33 -19.53 -24.36
N GLY A 169 -2.44 -19.15 -23.76
CA GLY A 169 -3.61 -19.98 -23.53
C GLY A 169 -3.51 -20.99 -22.37
N ALA A 170 -2.39 -21.05 -21.64
CA ALA A 170 -2.26 -21.94 -20.48
C ALA A 170 -2.98 -21.41 -19.24
N ALA A 171 -3.16 -20.10 -19.14
CA ALA A 171 -3.85 -19.44 -18.04
C ALA A 171 -5.39 -19.58 -18.10
N GLU A 172 -5.94 -19.97 -19.26
CA GLU A 172 -7.39 -20.15 -19.49
C GLU A 172 -7.85 -21.60 -19.30
N ARG A 173 -6.94 -22.54 -19.03
CA ARG A 173 -7.19 -23.96 -18.73
C ARG A 173 -7.15 -24.24 -17.25
#